data_2664f7a73aebc38deb55a65d090ade7b
#
_entry.id   2664f7a73aebc38deb55a65d090ade7b
#
_cell.length_a   1.000
_cell.length_b   1.000
_cell.length_c   1.000
_cell.angle_alpha   90.00
_cell.angle_beta   90.00
_cell.angle_gamma   90.00
#
_symmetry.space_group_name_H-M   'P 1'
#
loop_
_entity.id
_entity.type
_entity.pdbx_description
1 polymer ?
#
loop_
_entity_poly.entity_id
_entity_poly.type
_entity_poly.pdbx_seq_one_letter_code
_entity_poly.pdbx_strand_id
1 'polypeptide(L)'
;MGAIVLDLRPGLGVGPFTLGMPICEAFAQIEQQPKIYDVVHVKYYDEEPLKLDIVISFPDHGFHLRFDPWSQRLRLIEIFDIKRLQMRYATSLIGGPSTLATFVAVYALFGPTYPGTYDKDRGVYTLFYPGLSFAFPIPSQYSDCCHDGEAELPLEFPDGTTPVTCRVSIYDSSAGKKVGVGSLMDKASAPPLPTGSIYMEEVHAKLGEELFFTVGGQHIPFGASPQDVWSELGRPCGIHQKQVAMIDFEMGYAVFTLVDQMVIHSASDPRPRTTLCADYFYNYFTRGLDILFDGQTHKVKKFVLHTNYPGHADFNSYIKCNFVILVGGSFPDVNNYKNRITPSTKWEQVKEILGDCGRAAIQTQGSTSNPFGSTFVYGYQNAAFERIANDDLCNSQVMKNGYIAT
;
A
#
# COMPACT_ATOMS: atom_id res chain seq x y z
N MET A 1 -23.70 4.61 -18.34
CA MET A 1 -23.08 3.31 -18.08
C MET A 1 -24.00 2.50 -17.18
N GLY A 2 -24.14 1.19 -17.40
CA GLY A 2 -24.92 0.33 -16.48
C GLY A 2 -24.19 0.18 -15.16
N ALA A 3 -24.93 0.01 -14.05
CA ALA A 3 -24.33 -0.26 -12.75
C ALA A 3 -23.51 -1.57 -12.82
N ILE A 4 -22.28 -1.53 -12.30
CA ILE A 4 -21.47 -2.76 -12.20
C ILE A 4 -22.05 -3.67 -11.13
N VAL A 5 -21.94 -4.98 -11.36
CA VAL A 5 -22.35 -6.00 -10.39
C VAL A 5 -21.10 -6.62 -9.78
N LEU A 6 -20.93 -6.49 -8.47
CA LEU A 6 -19.82 -7.07 -7.74
C LEU A 6 -20.31 -8.10 -6.71
N ASP A 7 -19.61 -9.23 -6.60
CA ASP A 7 -19.92 -10.25 -5.60
C ASP A 7 -19.57 -9.77 -4.20
N LEU A 8 -20.55 -9.71 -3.30
CA LEU A 8 -20.38 -9.37 -1.90
C LEU A 8 -19.98 -10.63 -1.12
N ARG A 9 -18.87 -10.57 -0.43
CA ARG A 9 -18.36 -11.63 0.44
C ARG A 9 -18.13 -11.05 1.84
N PRO A 10 -19.09 -11.20 2.78
CA PRO A 10 -18.96 -10.68 4.15
C PRO A 10 -17.64 -11.12 4.80
N GLY A 11 -16.94 -10.21 5.43
CA GLY A 11 -15.65 -10.47 6.08
C GLY A 11 -14.47 -10.73 5.13
N LEU A 12 -14.69 -10.76 3.81
CA LEU A 12 -13.65 -11.08 2.82
C LEU A 12 -13.46 -9.97 1.78
N GLY A 13 -14.53 -9.35 1.28
CA GLY A 13 -14.37 -8.31 0.27
C GLY A 13 -15.56 -8.13 -0.67
N VAL A 14 -15.35 -7.37 -1.75
CA VAL A 14 -16.33 -7.14 -2.82
C VAL A 14 -15.65 -7.22 -4.20
N GLY A 15 -16.22 -8.00 -5.10
CA GLY A 15 -15.66 -8.22 -6.43
C GLY A 15 -14.19 -8.67 -6.39
N PRO A 16 -13.27 -8.01 -7.12
CA PRO A 16 -11.85 -8.36 -7.10
C PRO A 16 -11.12 -7.89 -5.83
N PHE A 17 -11.72 -6.98 -5.04
CA PHE A 17 -11.08 -6.39 -3.89
C PHE A 17 -11.29 -7.25 -2.64
N THR A 18 -10.20 -7.80 -2.10
CA THR A 18 -10.21 -8.63 -0.88
C THR A 18 -9.53 -7.93 0.27
N LEU A 19 -10.10 -8.05 1.47
CA LEU A 19 -9.48 -7.51 2.69
C LEU A 19 -8.08 -8.11 2.87
N GLY A 20 -7.14 -7.29 3.27
CA GLY A 20 -5.75 -7.68 3.44
C GLY A 20 -4.90 -7.60 2.17
N MET A 21 -5.49 -7.37 0.99
CA MET A 21 -4.69 -7.20 -0.23
C MET A 21 -3.79 -5.96 -0.14
N PRO A 22 -2.55 -6.01 -0.66
CA PRO A 22 -1.69 -4.85 -0.76
C PRO A 22 -2.26 -3.80 -1.71
N ILE A 23 -1.92 -2.54 -1.50
CA ILE A 23 -2.40 -1.43 -2.34
C ILE A 23 -1.98 -1.59 -3.82
N CYS A 24 -0.78 -2.12 -4.08
CA CYS A 24 -0.30 -2.39 -5.43
C CYS A 24 -1.16 -3.42 -6.18
N GLU A 25 -1.69 -4.44 -5.50
CA GLU A 25 -2.62 -5.40 -6.11
C GLU A 25 -3.96 -4.74 -6.46
N ALA A 26 -4.45 -3.82 -5.60
CA ALA A 26 -5.67 -3.08 -5.91
C ALA A 26 -5.49 -2.22 -7.18
N PHE A 27 -4.34 -1.55 -7.34
CA PHE A 27 -4.05 -0.80 -8.56
C PHE A 27 -3.94 -1.73 -9.78
N ALA A 28 -3.31 -2.88 -9.65
CA ALA A 28 -3.24 -3.86 -10.73
C ALA A 28 -4.63 -4.35 -11.18
N GLN A 29 -5.58 -4.54 -10.22
CA GLN A 29 -6.96 -4.87 -10.55
C GLN A 29 -7.68 -3.72 -11.28
N ILE A 30 -7.41 -2.47 -10.90
CA ILE A 30 -7.97 -1.29 -11.56
C ILE A 30 -7.46 -1.16 -12.99
N GLU A 31 -6.15 -1.29 -13.19
CA GLU A 31 -5.50 -1.21 -14.49
C GLU A 31 -5.92 -2.30 -15.47
N GLN A 32 -6.28 -3.49 -14.98
CA GLN A 32 -6.81 -4.57 -15.82
C GLN A 32 -8.21 -4.27 -16.37
N GLN A 33 -8.94 -3.34 -15.76
CA GLN A 33 -10.32 -3.02 -16.13
C GLN A 33 -10.54 -1.51 -16.33
N PRO A 34 -9.78 -0.85 -17.21
CA PRO A 34 -9.82 0.61 -17.37
C PRO A 34 -11.15 1.16 -17.90
N LYS A 35 -11.95 0.31 -18.55
CA LYS A 35 -13.29 0.68 -19.04
C LYS A 35 -14.35 0.66 -17.93
N ILE A 36 -14.06 -0.01 -16.82
CA ILE A 36 -14.95 -0.09 -15.66
C ILE A 36 -14.55 0.98 -14.66
N TYR A 37 -13.25 1.06 -14.34
CA TYR A 37 -12.71 1.99 -13.35
C TYR A 37 -11.99 3.15 -14.05
N ASP A 38 -12.74 3.96 -14.80
CA ASP A 38 -12.22 5.08 -15.58
C ASP A 38 -11.88 6.31 -14.73
N VAL A 39 -12.59 6.52 -13.63
CA VAL A 39 -12.35 7.62 -12.68
C VAL A 39 -12.04 7.05 -11.30
N VAL A 40 -10.79 7.21 -10.87
CA VAL A 40 -10.31 6.76 -9.57
C VAL A 40 -9.54 7.89 -8.89
N HIS A 41 -9.90 8.18 -7.64
CA HIS A 41 -9.21 9.19 -6.84
C HIS A 41 -8.44 8.52 -5.72
N VAL A 42 -7.14 8.81 -5.62
CA VAL A 42 -6.31 8.41 -4.48
C VAL A 42 -6.19 9.58 -3.52
N LYS A 43 -6.53 9.35 -2.27
CA LYS A 43 -6.51 10.36 -1.21
C LYS A 43 -5.67 9.86 -0.05
N TYR A 44 -4.80 10.71 0.44
CA TYR A 44 -4.00 10.49 1.66
C TYR A 44 -3.80 11.84 2.37
N TYR A 45 -3.36 11.81 3.60
CA TYR A 45 -3.10 13.02 4.37
C TYR A 45 -1.68 13.51 4.10
N ASP A 46 -1.57 14.62 3.37
CA ASP A 46 -0.32 15.13 2.80
C ASP A 46 0.71 15.56 3.86
N GLU A 47 0.23 16.13 4.98
CA GLU A 47 1.11 16.59 6.06
C GLU A 47 1.68 15.44 6.91
N GLU A 48 0.87 14.40 7.16
CA GLU A 48 1.25 13.22 7.94
C GLU A 48 0.69 11.96 7.28
N PRO A 49 1.29 11.46 6.19
CA PRO A 49 0.74 10.37 5.36
C PRO A 49 0.53 9.03 6.07
N LEU A 50 1.16 8.84 7.24
CA LEU A 50 0.95 7.64 8.06
C LEU A 50 -0.13 7.79 9.14
N LYS A 51 -0.77 8.95 9.24
CA LYS A 51 -1.76 9.23 10.29
C LYS A 51 -3.16 8.76 9.92
N LEU A 52 -3.55 8.93 8.67
CA LEU A 52 -4.87 8.59 8.17
C LEU A 52 -4.77 7.53 7.07
N ASP A 53 -5.89 6.84 6.82
CA ASP A 53 -5.97 5.85 5.75
C ASP A 53 -5.62 6.42 4.38
N ILE A 54 -4.95 5.60 3.57
CA ILE A 54 -4.89 5.82 2.13
C ILE A 54 -6.22 5.33 1.55
N VAL A 55 -6.94 6.22 0.87
CA VAL A 55 -8.27 5.92 0.33
C VAL A 55 -8.23 5.92 -1.20
N ILE A 56 -8.55 4.77 -1.80
CA ILE A 56 -8.86 4.70 -3.23
C ILE A 56 -10.37 4.83 -3.37
N SER A 57 -10.81 5.92 -4.01
CA SER A 57 -12.21 6.28 -4.17
C SER A 57 -12.69 6.06 -5.59
N PHE A 58 -13.85 5.42 -5.75
CA PHE A 58 -14.54 5.20 -7.01
C PHE A 58 -15.85 5.99 -7.00
N PRO A 59 -15.82 7.29 -7.34
CA PRO A 59 -16.97 8.16 -7.19
C PRO A 59 -18.14 7.73 -8.08
N ASP A 60 -17.87 7.22 -9.28
CA ASP A 60 -18.91 6.79 -10.21
C ASP A 60 -19.59 5.48 -9.81
N HIS A 61 -18.91 4.68 -8.97
CA HIS A 61 -19.42 3.42 -8.44
C HIS A 61 -19.85 3.49 -6.97
N GLY A 62 -19.63 4.62 -6.30
CA GLY A 62 -20.12 4.86 -4.94
C GLY A 62 -19.43 4.06 -3.84
N PHE A 63 -18.15 3.69 -3.99
CA PHE A 63 -17.42 3.00 -2.93
C PHE A 63 -15.98 3.47 -2.75
N HIS A 64 -15.41 3.15 -1.58
CA HIS A 64 -14.03 3.41 -1.19
C HIS A 64 -13.32 2.14 -0.76
N LEU A 65 -12.05 2.04 -1.09
CA LEU A 65 -11.11 1.10 -0.49
C LEU A 65 -10.22 1.87 0.50
N ARG A 66 -10.18 1.44 1.75
CA ARG A 66 -9.39 2.07 2.81
C ARG A 66 -8.23 1.18 3.21
N PHE A 67 -7.03 1.67 2.98
CA PHE A 67 -5.78 0.97 3.28
C PHE A 67 -5.18 1.55 4.56
N ASP A 68 -4.76 0.66 5.46
CA ASP A 68 -3.94 1.05 6.59
C ASP A 68 -2.64 1.67 6.09
N PRO A 69 -2.26 2.87 6.53
CA PRO A 69 -1.12 3.59 5.97
C PRO A 69 0.22 2.94 6.31
N TRP A 70 0.30 2.16 7.41
CA TRP A 70 1.53 1.51 7.83
C TRP A 70 1.80 0.21 7.08
N SER A 71 0.81 -0.66 7.03
CA SER A 71 0.91 -1.96 6.34
C SER A 71 0.62 -1.86 4.86
N GLN A 72 -0.05 -0.78 4.42
CA GLN A 72 -0.54 -0.55 3.05
C GLN A 72 -1.44 -1.68 2.54
N ARG A 73 -2.22 -2.25 3.46
CA ARG A 73 -3.13 -3.35 3.20
C ARG A 73 -4.58 -2.91 3.38
N LEU A 74 -5.47 -3.46 2.55
CA LEU A 74 -6.89 -3.15 2.58
C LEU A 74 -7.51 -3.61 3.91
N ARG A 75 -8.00 -2.67 4.71
CA ARG A 75 -8.58 -2.94 6.02
C ARG A 75 -10.09 -2.79 6.07
N LEU A 76 -10.66 -1.97 5.17
CA LEU A 76 -12.07 -1.64 5.16
C LEU A 76 -12.51 -1.29 3.73
N ILE A 77 -13.65 -1.83 3.31
CA ILE A 77 -14.35 -1.40 2.09
C ILE A 77 -15.62 -0.70 2.52
N GLU A 78 -15.84 0.52 2.03
CA GLU A 78 -16.97 1.35 2.38
C GLU A 78 -17.78 1.70 1.13
N ILE A 79 -19.04 1.30 1.07
CA ILE A 79 -19.97 1.66 0.02
C ILE A 79 -20.79 2.83 0.55
N PHE A 80 -20.58 4.01 0.00
CA PHE A 80 -21.20 5.25 0.45
C PHE A 80 -22.40 5.67 -0.42
N ASP A 81 -22.55 5.08 -1.61
CA ASP A 81 -23.71 5.27 -2.46
C ASP A 81 -24.16 3.92 -3.05
N ILE A 82 -25.04 3.25 -2.31
CA ILE A 82 -25.54 1.91 -2.67
C ILE A 82 -26.36 1.89 -3.97
N LYS A 83 -26.81 3.06 -4.46
CA LYS A 83 -27.58 3.15 -5.72
C LYS A 83 -26.69 3.04 -6.95
N ARG A 84 -25.39 3.34 -6.80
CA ARG A 84 -24.41 3.27 -7.91
C ARG A 84 -23.75 1.91 -8.04
N LEU A 85 -23.77 1.10 -6.97
CA LEU A 85 -23.14 -0.22 -6.95
C LEU A 85 -24.19 -1.31 -6.75
N GLN A 86 -24.28 -2.25 -7.69
CA GLN A 86 -25.09 -3.45 -7.50
C GLN A 86 -24.22 -4.57 -6.93
N MET A 87 -24.60 -5.07 -5.77
CA MET A 87 -23.90 -6.18 -5.12
C MET A 87 -24.69 -7.46 -5.30
N ARG A 88 -24.00 -8.56 -5.51
CA ARG A 88 -24.57 -9.90 -5.53
C ARG A 88 -24.14 -10.66 -4.28
N TYR A 89 -25.08 -11.10 -3.48
CA TYR A 89 -24.86 -12.01 -2.36
C TYR A 89 -25.61 -13.31 -2.63
N ALA A 90 -24.88 -14.43 -2.74
CA ALA A 90 -25.44 -15.69 -3.24
C ALA A 90 -26.15 -15.48 -4.60
N THR A 91 -27.46 -15.68 -4.64
CA THR A 91 -28.29 -15.50 -5.85
C THR A 91 -29.04 -14.17 -5.87
N SER A 92 -28.97 -13.39 -4.79
CA SER A 92 -29.76 -12.18 -4.61
C SER A 92 -28.95 -10.93 -4.93
N LEU A 93 -29.61 -9.93 -5.50
CA LEU A 93 -29.02 -8.62 -5.79
C LEU A 93 -29.42 -7.63 -4.68
N ILE A 94 -28.45 -6.81 -4.26
CA ILE A 94 -28.62 -5.77 -3.25
C ILE A 94 -28.09 -4.46 -3.82
N GLY A 95 -28.88 -3.39 -3.68
CA GLY A 95 -28.46 -2.07 -4.15
C GLY A 95 -28.54 -1.95 -5.68
N GLY A 96 -27.95 -0.87 -6.20
CA GLY A 96 -28.07 -0.50 -7.60
C GLY A 96 -29.28 0.39 -7.87
N PRO A 97 -29.46 0.84 -9.12
CA PRO A 97 -30.46 1.84 -9.47
C PRO A 97 -31.92 1.34 -9.37
N SER A 98 -32.12 0.03 -9.44
CA SER A 98 -33.46 -0.60 -9.48
C SER A 98 -33.84 -1.38 -8.22
N THR A 99 -32.93 -1.60 -7.30
CA THR A 99 -33.14 -2.42 -6.11
C THR A 99 -32.82 -1.63 -4.86
N LEU A 100 -33.83 -1.30 -4.05
CA LEU A 100 -33.60 -0.62 -2.77
C LEU A 100 -33.15 -1.62 -1.71
N ALA A 101 -32.03 -1.31 -1.06
CA ALA A 101 -31.55 -2.06 0.10
C ALA A 101 -32.26 -1.56 1.37
N THR A 102 -33.53 -1.94 1.53
CA THR A 102 -34.32 -1.61 2.70
C THR A 102 -33.91 -2.47 3.91
N PHE A 103 -34.23 -2.00 5.13
CA PHE A 103 -33.98 -2.77 6.35
C PHE A 103 -34.63 -4.16 6.28
N VAL A 104 -35.88 -4.24 5.80
CA VAL A 104 -36.60 -5.50 5.61
C VAL A 104 -35.89 -6.44 4.65
N ALA A 105 -35.40 -5.92 3.50
CA ALA A 105 -34.69 -6.70 2.50
C ALA A 105 -33.34 -7.24 3.04
N VAL A 106 -32.62 -6.41 3.78
CA VAL A 106 -31.34 -6.80 4.42
C VAL A 106 -31.60 -7.87 5.48
N TYR A 107 -32.61 -7.66 6.35
CA TYR A 107 -32.95 -8.60 7.38
C TYR A 107 -33.45 -9.95 6.85
N ALA A 108 -34.24 -9.92 5.78
CA ALA A 108 -34.69 -11.14 5.10
C ALA A 108 -33.55 -11.94 4.45
N LEU A 109 -32.54 -11.24 3.94
CA LEU A 109 -31.44 -11.87 3.22
C LEU A 109 -30.33 -12.40 4.13
N PHE A 110 -29.95 -11.65 5.17
CA PHE A 110 -28.86 -12.02 6.09
C PHE A 110 -29.34 -12.70 7.36
N GLY A 111 -30.65 -12.67 7.62
CA GLY A 111 -31.27 -13.27 8.81
C GLY A 111 -31.15 -12.40 10.07
N PRO A 112 -31.59 -12.95 11.21
CA PRO A 112 -31.54 -12.25 12.47
C PRO A 112 -30.10 -12.09 12.97
N THR A 113 -29.84 -10.96 13.59
CA THR A 113 -28.57 -10.63 14.24
C THR A 113 -28.83 -9.92 15.56
N TYR A 114 -27.81 -9.62 16.32
CA TYR A 114 -27.93 -8.83 17.54
C TYR A 114 -28.52 -7.45 17.23
N PRO A 115 -29.19 -6.80 18.23
CA PRO A 115 -29.68 -5.44 18.08
C PRO A 115 -28.56 -4.53 17.58
N GLY A 116 -28.90 -3.63 16.65
CA GLY A 116 -27.97 -2.66 16.11
C GLY A 116 -27.69 -1.53 17.11
N THR A 117 -26.82 -0.63 16.72
CA THR A 117 -26.45 0.54 17.52
C THR A 117 -27.00 1.80 16.87
N TYR A 118 -27.71 2.62 17.63
CA TYR A 118 -28.16 3.94 17.22
C TYR A 118 -27.19 5.01 17.69
N ASP A 119 -26.68 5.80 16.74
CA ASP A 119 -25.86 6.97 16.98
C ASP A 119 -26.76 8.21 16.85
N LYS A 120 -27.12 8.79 17.99
CA LYS A 120 -28.04 9.92 18.07
C LYS A 120 -27.47 11.20 17.45
N ASP A 121 -26.16 11.41 17.59
CA ASP A 121 -25.51 12.62 17.06
C ASP A 121 -25.52 12.65 15.54
N ARG A 122 -25.43 11.47 14.92
CA ARG A 122 -25.44 11.30 13.47
C ARG A 122 -26.83 10.94 12.91
N GLY A 123 -27.76 10.56 13.78
CA GLY A 123 -29.08 10.09 13.36
C GLY A 123 -29.04 8.80 12.52
N VAL A 124 -28.11 7.89 12.85
CA VAL A 124 -27.87 6.69 12.04
C VAL A 124 -27.95 5.43 12.91
N TYR A 125 -28.78 4.50 12.49
CA TYR A 125 -28.84 3.15 13.05
C TYR A 125 -27.93 2.22 12.23
N THR A 126 -27.10 1.42 12.90
CA THR A 126 -26.20 0.46 12.24
C THR A 126 -26.47 -0.95 12.71
N LEU A 127 -26.76 -1.81 11.74
CA LEU A 127 -26.94 -3.24 11.93
C LEU A 127 -25.65 -3.97 11.60
N PHE A 128 -25.19 -4.85 12.50
CA PHE A 128 -23.93 -5.56 12.38
C PHE A 128 -24.14 -7.05 12.11
N TYR A 129 -23.40 -7.54 11.13
CA TYR A 129 -23.18 -8.96 10.83
C TYR A 129 -21.69 -9.28 10.91
N PRO A 130 -21.28 -10.55 11.02
CA PRO A 130 -19.87 -10.90 10.97
C PRO A 130 -19.20 -10.40 9.67
N GLY A 131 -18.32 -9.41 9.81
CA GLY A 131 -17.58 -8.82 8.68
C GLY A 131 -18.38 -7.92 7.73
N LEU A 132 -19.59 -7.52 8.12
CA LEU A 132 -20.46 -6.68 7.30
C LEU A 132 -21.34 -5.81 8.20
N SER A 133 -21.57 -4.55 7.82
CA SER A 133 -22.55 -3.71 8.49
C SER A 133 -23.34 -2.86 7.51
N PHE A 134 -24.58 -2.56 7.89
CA PHE A 134 -25.50 -1.71 7.15
C PHE A 134 -25.93 -0.53 8.01
N ALA A 135 -25.79 0.67 7.47
CA ALA A 135 -26.20 1.90 8.15
C ALA A 135 -27.48 2.47 7.53
N PHE A 136 -28.43 2.80 8.39
CA PHE A 136 -29.74 3.32 8.03
C PHE A 136 -29.93 4.71 8.65
N PRO A 137 -30.09 5.77 7.86
CA PRO A 137 -30.42 7.08 8.39
C PRO A 137 -31.84 7.06 8.96
N ILE A 138 -32.01 7.56 10.18
CA ILE A 138 -33.29 7.66 10.85
C ILE A 138 -33.76 9.12 10.78
N PRO A 139 -34.91 9.40 10.17
CA PRO A 139 -35.45 10.75 10.17
C PRO A 139 -35.62 11.26 11.61
N SER A 140 -35.33 12.54 11.84
CA SER A 140 -35.37 13.16 13.18
C SER A 140 -36.72 13.02 13.87
N GLN A 141 -37.82 12.98 13.12
CA GLN A 141 -39.18 12.77 13.64
C GLN A 141 -39.40 11.37 14.24
N TYR A 142 -38.53 10.41 13.93
CA TYR A 142 -38.61 9.03 14.46
C TYR A 142 -37.44 8.69 15.37
N SER A 143 -36.61 9.67 15.76
CA SER A 143 -35.47 9.46 16.64
C SER A 143 -35.87 8.91 17.99
N ASP A 144 -37.05 9.25 18.49
CA ASP A 144 -37.58 8.78 19.76
C ASP A 144 -37.99 7.29 19.75
N CYS A 145 -38.14 6.69 18.55
CA CYS A 145 -38.36 5.25 18.41
C CYS A 145 -37.07 4.45 18.64
N CYS A 146 -35.90 5.11 18.64
CA CYS A 146 -34.61 4.49 18.85
C CYS A 146 -33.98 5.09 20.11
N HIS A 147 -33.75 4.25 21.13
CA HIS A 147 -32.98 4.68 22.30
C HIS A 147 -31.49 4.68 22.01
N ASP A 148 -30.73 5.56 22.67
CA ASP A 148 -29.28 5.55 22.58
C ASP A 148 -28.70 4.18 22.97
N GLY A 149 -27.82 3.63 22.14
CA GLY A 149 -27.19 2.35 22.37
C GLY A 149 -27.83 1.20 21.58
N GLU A 150 -27.99 0.04 22.22
CA GLU A 150 -28.59 -1.14 21.59
C GLU A 150 -30.10 -0.94 21.45
N ALA A 151 -30.58 -0.86 20.22
CA ALA A 151 -31.99 -0.66 19.90
C ALA A 151 -32.45 -1.61 18.79
N GLU A 152 -33.71 -1.97 18.80
CA GLU A 152 -34.36 -2.67 17.69
C GLU A 152 -34.99 -1.61 16.76
N LEU A 153 -34.66 -1.66 15.49
CA LEU A 153 -35.25 -0.79 14.48
C LEU A 153 -36.60 -1.36 14.05
N PRO A 154 -37.68 -0.58 14.02
CA PRO A 154 -38.95 -1.04 13.47
C PRO A 154 -38.81 -1.36 11.97
N LEU A 155 -39.52 -2.38 11.50
CA LEU A 155 -39.52 -2.77 10.07
C LEU A 155 -40.08 -1.65 9.18
N GLU A 156 -41.08 -0.91 9.71
CA GLU A 156 -41.72 0.23 9.03
C GLU A 156 -41.92 1.37 10.04
N PHE A 157 -41.74 2.57 9.57
CA PHE A 157 -42.08 3.77 10.34
C PHE A 157 -43.62 4.00 10.37
N PRO A 158 -44.11 4.84 11.29
CA PRO A 158 -45.54 5.15 11.36
C PRO A 158 -46.20 5.68 10.10
N ASP A 159 -45.42 6.23 9.17
CA ASP A 159 -45.86 6.69 7.87
C ASP A 159 -45.86 5.60 6.76
N GLY A 160 -45.54 4.35 7.12
CA GLY A 160 -45.45 3.22 6.21
C GLY A 160 -44.17 3.17 5.38
N THR A 161 -43.20 4.05 5.61
CA THR A 161 -41.89 3.99 4.96
C THR A 161 -40.95 3.02 5.68
N THR A 162 -40.05 2.38 4.93
CA THR A 162 -39.02 1.52 5.53
C THR A 162 -37.66 2.21 5.46
N PRO A 163 -36.79 2.03 6.48
CA PRO A 163 -35.44 2.54 6.44
C PRO A 163 -34.66 1.97 5.25
N VAL A 164 -33.95 2.83 4.52
CA VAL A 164 -33.11 2.45 3.37
C VAL A 164 -31.66 2.62 3.73
N THR A 165 -30.83 1.63 3.42
CA THR A 165 -29.39 1.65 3.67
C THR A 165 -28.73 2.82 2.96
N CYS A 166 -27.96 3.62 3.71
CA CYS A 166 -27.15 4.71 3.16
C CYS A 166 -25.66 4.33 3.04
N ARG A 167 -25.22 3.35 3.82
CA ARG A 167 -23.80 2.93 3.83
C ARG A 167 -23.69 1.45 4.15
N VAL A 168 -22.76 0.77 3.47
CA VAL A 168 -22.39 -0.62 3.77
C VAL A 168 -20.88 -0.64 4.02
N SER A 169 -20.46 -1.33 5.09
CA SER A 169 -19.03 -1.50 5.41
C SER A 169 -18.69 -2.97 5.48
N ILE A 170 -17.57 -3.35 4.82
CA ILE A 170 -17.04 -4.70 4.80
C ILE A 170 -15.68 -4.67 5.50
N TYR A 171 -15.52 -5.46 6.54
CA TYR A 171 -14.36 -5.48 7.42
C TYR A 171 -14.05 -6.89 7.90
N ASP A 172 -12.85 -7.11 8.45
CA ASP A 172 -12.47 -8.44 8.96
C ASP A 172 -13.31 -8.84 10.19
N SER A 173 -13.96 -9.99 10.09
CA SER A 173 -14.82 -10.53 11.15
C SER A 173 -14.06 -10.93 12.42
N SER A 174 -12.75 -11.13 12.35
CA SER A 174 -11.90 -11.45 13.52
C SER A 174 -11.71 -10.24 14.45
N ALA A 175 -12.00 -9.02 13.99
CA ALA A 175 -11.89 -7.78 14.75
C ALA A 175 -12.95 -7.63 15.85
N GLY A 176 -13.30 -8.69 16.56
CA GLY A 176 -13.98 -8.72 17.86
C GLY A 176 -15.40 -8.18 17.92
N LYS A 177 -16.19 -8.84 18.73
CA LYS A 177 -17.60 -8.54 19.09
C LYS A 177 -17.74 -7.10 19.61
N LYS A 178 -18.63 -6.30 19.00
CA LYS A 178 -19.08 -4.97 19.40
C LYS A 178 -18.15 -3.81 18.98
N VAL A 179 -18.25 -3.44 17.73
CA VAL A 179 -17.64 -2.19 17.24
C VAL A 179 -18.77 -1.24 16.84
N GLY A 180 -19.00 -0.17 17.60
CA GLY A 180 -19.93 0.91 17.21
C GLY A 180 -19.47 1.64 15.95
N VAL A 181 -20.36 2.36 15.25
CA VAL A 181 -20.13 3.00 13.94
C VAL A 181 -18.87 3.88 13.90
N GLY A 182 -18.64 4.70 14.93
CA GLY A 182 -17.45 5.54 15.07
C GLY A 182 -16.16 4.74 15.26
N SER A 183 -16.29 3.55 15.82
CA SER A 183 -15.20 2.64 16.17
C SER A 183 -14.80 1.72 15.00
N LEU A 184 -15.66 1.50 13.97
CA LEU A 184 -15.27 0.72 12.78
C LEU A 184 -14.15 1.41 11.98
N MET A 185 -14.24 2.73 11.81
CA MET A 185 -13.23 3.49 11.09
C MET A 185 -11.87 3.47 11.79
N ASP A 186 -11.86 3.42 13.13
CA ASP A 186 -10.63 3.47 13.93
C ASP A 186 -10.08 2.07 14.25
N LYS A 187 -10.95 1.07 14.37
CA LYS A 187 -10.59 -0.27 14.89
C LYS A 187 -10.55 -1.39 13.85
N ALA A 188 -11.13 -1.18 12.65
CA ALA A 188 -10.97 -2.16 11.59
C ALA A 188 -9.49 -2.29 11.24
N SER A 189 -8.96 -3.49 11.27
CA SER A 189 -7.58 -3.81 10.87
C SER A 189 -7.60 -4.73 9.64
N ALA A 190 -6.51 -4.72 8.86
CA ALA A 190 -6.35 -5.71 7.83
C ALA A 190 -6.26 -7.11 8.46
N PRO A 191 -6.85 -8.15 7.86
CA PRO A 191 -6.76 -9.51 8.39
C PRO A 191 -5.31 -9.94 8.52
N PRO A 192 -4.96 -10.82 9.48
CA PRO A 192 -3.61 -11.33 9.63
C PRO A 192 -3.18 -12.04 8.34
N LEU A 193 -1.91 -11.87 7.97
CA LEU A 193 -1.34 -12.59 6.84
C LEU A 193 -1.16 -14.07 7.17
N PRO A 194 -1.31 -14.98 6.20
CA PRO A 194 -0.95 -16.38 6.38
C PRO A 194 0.52 -16.52 6.81
N THR A 195 0.79 -17.47 7.69
CA THR A 195 2.16 -17.78 8.11
C THR A 195 3.01 -18.14 6.88
N GLY A 196 4.20 -17.56 6.79
CA GLY A 196 5.10 -17.75 5.64
C GLY A 196 4.76 -16.89 4.42
N SER A 197 3.84 -15.92 4.53
CA SER A 197 3.58 -14.96 3.47
C SER A 197 4.82 -14.10 3.21
N ILE A 198 5.14 -13.89 1.93
CA ILE A 198 6.24 -12.98 1.52
C ILE A 198 6.01 -11.53 2.00
N TYR A 199 4.77 -11.12 2.22
CA TYR A 199 4.43 -9.80 2.79
C TYR A 199 4.75 -9.67 4.28
N MET A 200 5.04 -10.78 4.98
CA MET A 200 5.53 -10.79 6.36
C MET A 200 7.04 -10.87 6.44
N GLU A 201 7.72 -11.06 5.30
CA GLU A 201 9.16 -11.24 5.27
C GLU A 201 9.87 -9.99 5.74
N GLU A 202 10.67 -10.15 6.77
CA GLU A 202 11.57 -9.11 7.25
C GLU A 202 12.91 -9.26 6.53
N VAL A 203 13.43 -8.15 5.98
CA VAL A 203 14.69 -8.11 5.25
C VAL A 203 15.73 -7.47 6.15
N HIS A 204 16.66 -8.25 6.66
CA HIS A 204 17.75 -7.75 7.50
C HIS A 204 18.89 -7.23 6.62
N ALA A 205 19.13 -5.91 6.68
CA ALA A 205 20.23 -5.28 5.95
C ALA A 205 21.44 -5.12 6.86
N LYS A 206 22.48 -5.91 6.58
CA LYS A 206 23.80 -5.76 7.20
C LYS A 206 24.63 -4.80 6.36
N LEU A 207 24.89 -3.62 6.91
CA LEU A 207 25.54 -2.53 6.18
C LEU A 207 26.92 -2.95 5.62
N GLY A 208 27.07 -2.85 4.31
CA GLY A 208 28.30 -3.21 3.61
C GLY A 208 28.54 -4.71 3.40
N GLU A 209 27.66 -5.58 3.90
CA GLU A 209 27.80 -7.04 3.83
C GLU A 209 26.75 -7.68 2.93
N GLU A 210 25.49 -7.76 3.38
CA GLU A 210 24.45 -8.55 2.72
C GLU A 210 23.04 -8.09 3.05
N LEU A 211 22.05 -8.60 2.28
CA LEU A 211 20.65 -8.69 2.68
C LEU A 211 20.33 -10.14 3.05
N PHE A 212 19.62 -10.32 4.17
CA PHE A 212 19.08 -11.60 4.61
C PHE A 212 17.56 -11.55 4.69
N PHE A 213 16.88 -12.53 4.08
CA PHE A 213 15.43 -12.66 4.01
C PHE A 213 14.95 -13.71 5.01
N THR A 214 14.12 -13.31 5.98
CA THR A 214 13.80 -14.14 7.15
C THR A 214 12.87 -15.31 6.88
N VAL A 215 11.96 -15.19 5.91
CA VAL A 215 10.99 -16.25 5.59
C VAL A 215 11.63 -17.32 4.72
N GLY A 216 12.32 -16.91 3.66
CA GLY A 216 12.95 -17.84 2.72
C GLY A 216 14.36 -18.26 3.12
N GLY A 217 14.99 -17.57 4.08
CA GLY A 217 16.37 -17.83 4.49
C GLY A 217 17.43 -17.49 3.43
N GLN A 218 17.07 -16.68 2.43
CA GLN A 218 17.99 -16.30 1.35
C GLN A 218 18.99 -15.25 1.82
N HIS A 219 20.21 -15.31 1.25
CA HIS A 219 21.29 -14.38 1.49
C HIS A 219 21.79 -13.77 0.18
N ILE A 220 21.81 -12.45 0.09
CA ILE A 220 22.36 -11.75 -1.06
C ILE A 220 23.52 -10.86 -0.60
N PRO A 221 24.77 -11.35 -0.72
CA PRO A 221 25.94 -10.55 -0.35
C PRO A 221 26.26 -9.51 -1.42
N PHE A 222 26.92 -8.41 -1.02
CA PHE A 222 27.56 -7.53 -1.96
C PHE A 222 28.60 -8.31 -2.77
N GLY A 223 28.68 -8.04 -4.07
CA GLY A 223 29.55 -8.75 -4.99
C GLY A 223 28.97 -10.08 -5.52
N ALA A 224 27.75 -10.46 -5.15
CA ALA A 224 27.02 -11.56 -5.78
C ALA A 224 26.83 -11.32 -7.28
N SER A 225 26.82 -12.39 -8.08
CA SER A 225 26.53 -12.31 -9.50
C SER A 225 25.02 -12.27 -9.78
N PRO A 226 24.58 -11.86 -10.99
CA PRO A 226 23.18 -11.96 -11.39
C PRO A 226 22.62 -13.38 -11.27
N GLN A 227 23.46 -14.40 -11.51
CA GLN A 227 23.10 -15.81 -11.39
C GLN A 227 22.80 -16.19 -9.93
N ASP A 228 23.64 -15.73 -8.99
CA ASP A 228 23.44 -15.97 -7.57
C ASP A 228 22.11 -15.35 -7.10
N VAL A 229 21.87 -14.07 -7.48
CA VAL A 229 20.63 -13.37 -7.13
C VAL A 229 19.40 -14.07 -7.74
N TRP A 230 19.50 -14.52 -9.00
CA TRP A 230 18.40 -15.23 -9.63
C TRP A 230 18.11 -16.57 -8.95
N SER A 231 19.16 -17.29 -8.54
CA SER A 231 19.00 -18.57 -7.84
C SER A 231 18.32 -18.40 -6.48
N GLU A 232 18.61 -17.30 -5.77
CA GLU A 232 18.07 -17.02 -4.45
C GLU A 232 16.66 -16.38 -4.49
N LEU A 233 16.47 -15.33 -5.29
CA LEU A 233 15.23 -14.54 -5.31
C LEU A 233 14.29 -14.88 -6.47
N GLY A 234 14.74 -15.69 -7.41
CA GLY A 234 14.01 -15.95 -8.65
C GLY A 234 14.14 -14.81 -9.66
N ARG A 235 13.33 -14.89 -10.72
CA ARG A 235 13.33 -13.92 -11.81
C ARG A 235 12.91 -12.53 -11.30
N PRO A 236 13.65 -11.44 -11.63
CA PRO A 236 13.19 -10.09 -11.35
C PRO A 236 11.92 -9.74 -12.13
N CYS A 237 11.11 -8.85 -11.58
CA CYS A 237 9.91 -8.34 -12.26
C CYS A 237 10.27 -7.49 -13.49
N GLY A 238 11.40 -6.79 -13.41
CA GLY A 238 11.92 -5.98 -14.49
C GLY A 238 13.45 -5.88 -14.44
N ILE A 239 14.06 -5.49 -15.56
CA ILE A 239 15.48 -5.15 -15.66
C ILE A 239 15.55 -3.75 -16.25
N HIS A 240 16.15 -2.83 -15.49
CA HIS A 240 16.32 -1.44 -15.89
C HIS A 240 17.79 -1.14 -16.10
N GLN A 241 18.16 -0.65 -17.29
CA GLN A 241 19.53 -0.29 -17.61
C GLN A 241 19.74 1.21 -17.47
N LYS A 242 20.75 1.61 -16.69
CA LYS A 242 21.18 3.01 -16.67
C LYS A 242 21.76 3.36 -18.02
N GLN A 243 21.21 4.36 -18.70
CA GLN A 243 21.82 4.87 -19.90
C GLN A 243 23.00 5.77 -19.53
N VAL A 244 24.16 5.48 -20.13
CA VAL A 244 25.31 6.41 -20.12
C VAL A 244 24.99 7.47 -21.15
N ALA A 245 24.91 8.73 -20.75
CA ALA A 245 24.83 9.84 -21.71
C ALA A 245 26.05 9.80 -22.66
N MET A 246 25.84 9.44 -23.91
CA MET A 246 26.88 9.65 -24.91
C MET A 246 26.99 11.15 -25.18
N ILE A 247 28.16 11.71 -24.91
CA ILE A 247 28.52 13.06 -25.37
C ILE A 247 28.87 12.93 -26.83
N ASP A 248 27.94 13.32 -27.69
CA ASP A 248 28.24 13.42 -29.14
C ASP A 248 29.03 14.70 -29.37
N PHE A 249 30.32 14.54 -29.60
CA PHE A 249 31.28 15.65 -29.74
C PHE A 249 31.20 16.36 -31.10
N GLU A 250 30.39 15.87 -32.05
CA GLU A 250 30.39 16.41 -33.42
C GLU A 250 29.60 17.71 -33.60
N MET A 251 28.77 18.13 -32.65
CA MET A 251 27.94 19.34 -32.80
C MET A 251 28.04 20.38 -31.67
N GLY A 252 28.99 20.27 -30.76
CA GLY A 252 29.28 21.35 -29.80
C GLY A 252 28.22 21.63 -28.75
N TYR A 253 27.19 20.81 -28.61
CA TYR A 253 26.17 20.88 -27.58
C TYR A 253 26.07 19.54 -26.83
N ALA A 254 26.26 19.57 -25.51
CA ALA A 254 26.01 18.42 -24.65
C ALA A 254 24.50 18.28 -24.47
N VAL A 255 23.87 17.39 -25.23
CA VAL A 255 22.47 17.01 -24.99
C VAL A 255 22.46 15.83 -24.05
N PHE A 256 22.18 16.07 -22.77
CA PHE A 256 21.92 15.02 -21.79
C PHE A 256 20.46 14.52 -21.98
N THR A 257 20.30 13.46 -22.74
CA THR A 257 19.02 12.77 -22.82
C THR A 257 19.08 11.55 -21.91
N LEU A 258 18.58 11.69 -20.69
CA LEU A 258 18.27 10.55 -19.81
C LEU A 258 16.99 9.90 -20.35
N VAL A 259 17.10 8.88 -21.16
CA VAL A 259 15.97 8.05 -21.55
C VAL A 259 16.07 6.76 -20.74
N ASP A 260 15.25 6.69 -19.69
CA ASP A 260 15.06 5.46 -18.93
C ASP A 260 14.27 4.47 -19.79
N GLN A 261 14.92 3.43 -20.26
CA GLN A 261 14.27 2.37 -21.02
C GLN A 261 14.17 1.10 -20.19
N MET A 262 12.93 0.72 -19.86
CA MET A 262 12.66 -0.57 -19.24
C MET A 262 12.80 -1.67 -20.29
N VAL A 263 13.80 -2.53 -20.14
CA VAL A 263 14.05 -3.63 -21.07
C VAL A 263 13.53 -4.92 -20.44
N ILE A 264 12.48 -5.48 -21.02
CA ILE A 264 11.97 -6.81 -20.63
C ILE A 264 12.77 -7.87 -21.39
N HIS A 265 13.57 -8.65 -20.68
CA HIS A 265 14.38 -9.72 -21.28
C HIS A 265 13.65 -11.08 -21.32
N SER A 266 13.92 -11.85 -22.38
CA SER A 266 13.53 -13.25 -22.52
C SER A 266 14.23 -14.13 -21.46
N ALA A 267 13.55 -15.19 -21.03
CA ALA A 267 13.83 -16.00 -19.86
C ALA A 267 15.17 -16.77 -19.80
N SER A 268 16.07 -16.65 -20.79
CA SER A 268 17.24 -17.52 -20.92
C SER A 268 18.59 -16.91 -20.56
N ASP A 269 18.68 -15.59 -20.44
CA ASP A 269 19.94 -14.91 -20.06
C ASP A 269 19.69 -13.85 -18.99
N PRO A 270 20.27 -13.99 -17.79
CA PRO A 270 20.12 -13.02 -16.71
C PRO A 270 20.92 -11.71 -16.92
N ARG A 271 21.66 -11.58 -18.01
CA ARG A 271 22.49 -10.40 -18.31
C ARG A 271 21.86 -9.55 -19.41
N PRO A 272 21.93 -8.21 -19.33
CA PRO A 272 21.50 -7.35 -20.42
C PRO A 272 22.40 -7.53 -21.66
N ARG A 273 21.79 -7.64 -22.85
CA ARG A 273 22.49 -7.90 -24.12
C ARG A 273 23.01 -6.64 -24.83
N THR A 274 23.42 -5.62 -24.10
CA THR A 274 23.95 -4.41 -24.72
C THR A 274 25.47 -4.38 -24.68
N THR A 275 26.07 -3.82 -25.71
CA THR A 275 27.50 -3.63 -25.83
C THR A 275 28.09 -2.52 -24.96
N LEU A 276 27.23 -1.77 -24.27
CA LEU A 276 27.62 -0.70 -23.35
C LEU A 276 27.68 -1.28 -21.93
N CYS A 277 28.82 -1.08 -21.27
CA CYS A 277 29.09 -1.51 -19.89
C CYS A 277 28.35 -0.65 -18.86
N ALA A 278 27.09 -0.30 -19.11
CA ALA A 278 26.28 0.49 -18.17
C ALA A 278 25.76 -0.36 -17.02
N ASP A 279 25.70 0.23 -15.85
CA ASP A 279 25.08 -0.38 -14.69
C ASP A 279 23.60 -0.70 -14.94
N TYR A 280 23.08 -1.73 -14.32
CA TYR A 280 21.70 -2.13 -14.48
C TYR A 280 21.08 -2.61 -13.18
N PHE A 281 19.75 -2.43 -13.07
CA PHE A 281 18.96 -2.86 -11.91
C PHE A 281 18.20 -4.15 -12.23
N TYR A 282 18.12 -5.01 -11.21
CA TYR A 282 17.05 -5.99 -11.07
C TYR A 282 15.98 -5.41 -10.18
N ASN A 283 14.76 -5.25 -10.71
CA ASN A 283 13.62 -4.68 -10.00
C ASN A 283 12.73 -5.79 -9.48
N TYR A 284 12.58 -5.87 -8.17
CA TYR A 284 11.69 -6.80 -7.48
C TYR A 284 10.52 -6.01 -6.86
N PHE A 285 9.55 -5.58 -7.70
CA PHE A 285 8.43 -4.75 -7.29
C PHE A 285 7.64 -5.39 -6.14
N THR A 286 7.45 -6.71 -6.18
CA THR A 286 6.74 -7.50 -5.18
C THR A 286 7.52 -7.73 -3.87
N ARG A 287 8.76 -7.24 -3.79
CA ARG A 287 9.59 -7.27 -2.57
C ARG A 287 9.99 -5.87 -2.10
N GLY A 288 9.64 -4.82 -2.88
CA GLY A 288 10.06 -3.46 -2.60
C GLY A 288 11.58 -3.27 -2.66
N LEU A 289 12.24 -3.93 -3.59
CA LEU A 289 13.69 -4.03 -3.66
C LEU A 289 14.21 -3.83 -5.07
N ASP A 290 15.27 -3.03 -5.21
CA ASP A 290 16.10 -3.02 -6.41
C ASP A 290 17.53 -3.41 -6.08
N ILE A 291 18.16 -4.16 -7.00
CA ILE A 291 19.55 -4.60 -6.91
C ILE A 291 20.31 -4.04 -8.08
N LEU A 292 21.26 -3.14 -7.82
CA LEU A 292 22.13 -2.56 -8.83
C LEU A 292 23.37 -3.43 -9.02
N PHE A 293 23.59 -3.79 -10.28
CA PHE A 293 24.80 -4.48 -10.73
C PHE A 293 25.73 -3.50 -11.44
N ASP A 294 27.02 -3.64 -11.20
CA ASP A 294 28.06 -3.00 -11.97
C ASP A 294 28.10 -3.55 -13.39
N GLY A 295 28.05 -2.66 -14.38
CA GLY A 295 27.94 -3.06 -15.78
C GLY A 295 29.17 -3.78 -16.33
N GLN A 296 30.35 -3.60 -15.73
CA GLN A 296 31.59 -4.22 -16.16
C GLN A 296 31.86 -5.56 -15.48
N THR A 297 31.71 -5.58 -14.15
CA THR A 297 32.04 -6.76 -13.34
C THR A 297 30.84 -7.69 -13.12
N HIS A 298 29.64 -7.23 -13.43
CA HIS A 298 28.37 -7.92 -13.15
C HIS A 298 28.26 -8.35 -11.69
N LYS A 299 28.64 -7.47 -10.75
CA LYS A 299 28.59 -7.70 -9.33
C LYS A 299 27.62 -6.74 -8.66
N VAL A 300 26.88 -7.25 -7.67
CA VAL A 300 26.01 -6.41 -6.84
C VAL A 300 26.84 -5.34 -6.16
N LYS A 301 26.46 -4.06 -6.36
CA LYS A 301 27.11 -2.91 -5.74
C LYS A 301 26.18 -2.04 -4.91
N LYS A 302 24.86 -2.16 -5.07
CA LYS A 302 23.89 -1.37 -4.32
C LYS A 302 22.57 -2.11 -4.20
N PHE A 303 21.94 -1.96 -3.05
CA PHE A 303 20.53 -2.31 -2.81
C PHE A 303 19.73 -1.03 -2.60
N VAL A 304 18.51 -0.97 -3.13
CA VAL A 304 17.52 0.09 -2.87
C VAL A 304 16.31 -0.55 -2.20
N LEU A 305 16.00 -0.12 -0.98
CA LEU A 305 14.90 -0.62 -0.19
C LEU A 305 13.78 0.43 -0.18
N HIS A 306 12.65 0.11 -0.81
CA HIS A 306 11.55 1.04 -1.02
C HIS A 306 10.59 1.04 0.16
N THR A 307 10.30 2.21 0.70
CA THR A 307 9.31 2.39 1.77
C THR A 307 7.89 2.55 1.23
N ASN A 308 7.75 2.68 -0.10
CA ASN A 308 6.49 2.95 -0.79
C ASN A 308 5.70 4.09 -0.14
N TYR A 309 6.37 5.20 0.08
CA TYR A 309 5.83 6.33 0.80
C TYR A 309 4.83 7.12 -0.08
N PRO A 310 3.60 7.43 0.39
CA PRO A 310 2.68 8.28 -0.34
C PRO A 310 3.28 9.68 -0.48
N GLY A 311 3.35 10.21 -1.70
CA GLY A 311 4.04 11.47 -2.00
C GLY A 311 5.43 11.31 -2.60
N HIS A 312 5.97 10.08 -2.68
CA HIS A 312 7.17 9.79 -3.48
C HIS A 312 6.80 9.49 -4.94
N ALA A 313 7.68 9.82 -5.88
CA ALA A 313 7.45 9.57 -7.31
C ALA A 313 7.20 8.09 -7.64
N ASP A 314 7.85 7.18 -6.88
CA ASP A 314 7.72 5.73 -7.05
C ASP A 314 6.55 5.13 -6.26
N PHE A 315 5.68 5.96 -5.67
CA PHE A 315 4.52 5.46 -4.92
C PHE A 315 3.67 4.55 -5.81
N ASN A 316 3.34 3.38 -5.31
CA ASN A 316 2.64 2.27 -5.97
C ASN A 316 3.41 1.49 -7.03
N SER A 317 4.63 1.87 -7.38
CA SER A 317 5.48 1.04 -8.25
C SER A 317 6.03 -0.19 -7.52
N TYR A 318 6.24 -0.06 -6.20
CA TYR A 318 6.77 -1.11 -5.33
C TYR A 318 5.84 -1.38 -4.16
N ILE A 319 5.87 -2.60 -3.63
CA ILE A 319 5.36 -2.82 -2.28
C ILE A 319 6.32 -2.20 -1.26
N LYS A 320 5.83 -1.96 -0.04
CA LYS A 320 6.68 -1.55 1.08
C LYS A 320 7.63 -2.68 1.46
N CYS A 321 8.93 -2.46 1.35
CA CYS A 321 9.93 -3.38 1.86
C CYS A 321 9.96 -3.34 3.39
N ASN A 322 9.77 -4.47 4.04
CA ASN A 322 9.81 -4.57 5.51
C ASN A 322 11.25 -4.82 5.96
N PHE A 323 12.12 -3.83 5.81
CA PHE A 323 13.52 -3.95 6.16
C PHE A 323 13.82 -3.63 7.62
N VAL A 324 14.92 -4.19 8.12
CA VAL A 324 15.53 -3.85 9.40
C VAL A 324 17.02 -3.61 9.19
N ILE A 325 17.49 -2.42 9.54
CA ILE A 325 18.90 -2.09 9.61
C ILE A 325 19.28 -2.02 11.09
N LEU A 326 20.28 -2.80 11.51
CA LEU A 326 20.87 -2.75 12.85
C LEU A 326 22.17 -1.95 12.80
N VAL A 327 22.25 -0.94 13.67
CA VAL A 327 23.43 -0.10 13.79
C VAL A 327 24.22 -0.49 15.04
N GLY A 328 25.49 -0.90 14.86
CA GLY A 328 26.40 -1.22 15.98
C GLY A 328 26.12 -2.54 16.70
N GLY A 329 25.35 -3.44 16.10
CA GLY A 329 25.04 -4.78 16.65
C GLY A 329 25.12 -5.87 15.59
N SER A 330 25.15 -7.13 16.02
CA SER A 330 25.06 -8.30 15.14
C SER A 330 23.68 -8.94 15.24
N PHE A 331 23.12 -9.41 14.12
CA PHE A 331 21.98 -10.31 14.14
C PHE A 331 22.37 -11.66 14.76
N PRO A 332 21.59 -12.29 15.63
CA PRO A 332 20.20 -12.01 15.98
C PRO A 332 19.99 -11.40 17.38
N ASP A 333 20.57 -10.25 17.70
CA ASP A 333 20.38 -9.66 19.03
C ASP A 333 18.98 -9.03 19.12
N VAL A 334 17.99 -9.88 19.40
CA VAL A 334 16.54 -9.56 19.42
C VAL A 334 16.19 -8.53 20.50
N ASN A 335 17.07 -8.28 21.47
CA ASN A 335 16.81 -7.43 22.63
C ASN A 335 17.22 -5.96 22.44
N ASN A 336 17.90 -5.62 21.35
CA ASN A 336 18.37 -4.25 21.12
C ASN A 336 17.45 -3.43 20.20
N TYR A 337 16.21 -3.19 20.65
CA TYR A 337 15.21 -2.41 19.90
C TYR A 337 15.63 -0.95 19.68
N LYS A 338 16.57 -0.43 20.45
CA LYS A 338 16.96 1.01 20.40
C LYS A 338 17.75 1.40 19.15
N ASN A 339 18.41 0.46 18.50
CA ASN A 339 19.29 0.71 17.36
C ASN A 339 18.75 0.11 16.05
N ARG A 340 17.44 -0.11 15.96
CA ARG A 340 16.77 -0.62 14.77
C ARG A 340 16.20 0.52 13.92
N ILE A 341 16.59 0.55 12.65
CA ILE A 341 15.96 1.42 11.65
C ILE A 341 15.07 0.55 10.77
N THR A 342 13.80 0.93 10.67
CA THR A 342 12.77 0.25 9.89
C THR A 342 12.12 1.24 8.92
N PRO A 343 11.30 0.81 7.95
CA PRO A 343 10.56 1.71 7.06
C PRO A 343 9.66 2.71 7.79
N SER A 344 9.37 2.45 9.05
CA SER A 344 8.48 3.27 9.89
C SER A 344 9.22 4.18 10.84
N THR A 345 10.57 4.14 10.85
CA THR A 345 11.39 4.97 11.74
C THR A 345 11.43 6.40 11.22
N LYS A 346 11.06 7.36 12.04
CA LYS A 346 11.09 8.78 11.70
C LYS A 346 12.53 9.28 11.56
N TRP A 347 12.75 10.27 10.70
CA TRP A 347 14.08 10.81 10.43
C TRP A 347 14.81 11.28 11.68
N GLU A 348 14.12 11.93 12.62
CA GLU A 348 14.73 12.37 13.87
C GLU A 348 15.27 11.20 14.71
N GLN A 349 14.53 10.08 14.75
CA GLN A 349 14.97 8.84 15.40
C GLN A 349 16.16 8.20 14.66
N VAL A 350 16.13 8.25 13.30
CA VAL A 350 17.27 7.78 12.49
C VAL A 350 18.54 8.59 12.86
N LYS A 351 18.45 9.92 12.98
CA LYS A 351 19.56 10.78 13.40
C LYS A 351 20.05 10.45 14.81
N GLU A 352 19.14 10.18 15.74
CA GLU A 352 19.52 9.77 17.11
C GLU A 352 20.30 8.44 17.11
N ILE A 353 19.89 7.48 16.27
CA ILE A 353 20.54 6.16 16.17
C ILE A 353 21.90 6.27 15.47
N LEU A 354 21.97 7.02 14.38
CA LEU A 354 23.17 7.12 13.54
C LEU A 354 24.19 8.12 14.09
N GLY A 355 23.73 9.13 14.83
CA GLY A 355 24.53 10.27 15.22
C GLY A 355 24.71 11.26 14.07
N ASP A 356 25.92 11.80 13.90
CA ASP A 356 26.21 12.79 12.85
C ASP A 356 26.27 12.12 11.47
N CYS A 357 25.28 12.41 10.63
CA CYS A 357 25.21 11.97 9.24
C CYS A 357 25.83 12.97 8.25
N GLY A 358 26.45 14.03 8.76
CA GLY A 358 27.06 15.07 7.93
C GLY A 358 26.00 15.93 7.19
N ARG A 359 26.46 16.62 6.12
CA ARG A 359 25.58 17.47 5.33
C ARG A 359 24.86 16.65 4.26
N ALA A 360 23.57 16.93 4.10
CA ALA A 360 22.77 16.32 3.04
C ALA A 360 23.24 16.79 1.65
N ALA A 361 23.26 15.87 0.70
CA ALA A 361 23.25 16.23 -0.72
C ALA A 361 21.81 16.56 -1.10
N ILE A 362 21.60 17.69 -1.74
CA ILE A 362 20.28 18.10 -2.20
C ILE A 362 20.14 17.63 -3.64
N GLN A 363 19.20 16.71 -3.88
CA GLN A 363 18.83 16.29 -5.21
C GLN A 363 17.65 17.14 -5.66
N THR A 364 17.94 18.21 -6.42
CA THR A 364 16.93 19.02 -7.07
C THR A 364 16.60 18.39 -8.42
N GLN A 365 15.58 17.57 -8.47
CA GLN A 365 15.00 17.16 -9.74
C GLN A 365 13.72 17.94 -9.98
N GLY A 366 13.83 19.08 -10.66
CA GLY A 366 12.74 19.70 -11.38
C GLY A 366 12.48 18.95 -12.68
N SER A 367 12.16 17.66 -12.61
CA SER A 367 11.75 16.86 -13.77
C SER A 367 10.26 16.54 -13.67
N THR A 368 9.66 16.30 -14.83
CA THR A 368 8.28 15.76 -14.92
C THR A 368 8.07 14.46 -14.14
N SER A 369 9.15 13.79 -13.72
CA SER A 369 9.16 12.55 -12.94
C SER A 369 9.17 12.75 -11.42
N ASN A 370 9.47 13.94 -10.89
CA ASN A 370 9.39 14.25 -9.46
C ASN A 370 8.60 15.55 -9.23
N PRO A 371 7.25 15.50 -9.23
CA PRO A 371 6.42 16.67 -8.99
C PRO A 371 6.46 17.14 -7.52
N PHE A 372 7.03 16.38 -6.60
CA PHE A 372 6.98 16.60 -5.15
C PHE A 372 8.16 17.42 -4.60
N GLY A 373 9.10 17.87 -5.44
CA GLY A 373 10.16 18.81 -5.05
C GLY A 373 11.51 18.15 -4.78
N SER A 374 12.34 18.84 -4.00
CA SER A 374 13.71 18.43 -3.71
C SER A 374 13.76 17.33 -2.66
N THR A 375 14.65 16.35 -2.85
CA THR A 375 14.96 15.34 -1.84
C THR A 375 16.34 15.59 -1.24
N PHE A 376 16.50 15.19 0.02
CA PHE A 376 17.76 15.25 0.75
C PHE A 376 18.33 13.85 0.93
N VAL A 377 19.58 13.64 0.50
CA VAL A 377 20.26 12.37 0.68
C VAL A 377 21.35 12.50 1.74
N TYR A 378 21.23 11.71 2.79
CA TYR A 378 22.18 11.66 3.90
C TYR A 378 22.99 10.39 3.84
N GLY A 379 24.32 10.50 3.78
CA GLY A 379 25.22 9.35 3.80
C GLY A 379 25.60 8.97 5.24
N TYR A 380 25.64 7.67 5.50
CA TYR A 380 26.13 7.09 6.75
C TYR A 380 26.84 5.77 6.47
N GLN A 381 28.16 5.72 6.68
CA GLN A 381 28.95 4.52 6.37
C GLN A 381 28.64 3.94 4.98
N ASN A 382 28.09 2.72 4.94
CA ASN A 382 27.70 2.03 3.72
C ASN A 382 26.21 2.17 3.39
N ALA A 383 25.53 3.17 3.92
CA ALA A 383 24.12 3.45 3.68
C ALA A 383 23.90 4.90 3.24
N ALA A 384 22.87 5.13 2.46
CA ALA A 384 22.34 6.45 2.18
C ALA A 384 20.84 6.46 2.44
N PHE A 385 20.37 7.52 3.08
CA PHE A 385 18.97 7.72 3.43
C PHE A 385 18.42 8.90 2.64
N GLU A 386 17.40 8.65 1.83
CA GLU A 386 16.70 9.68 1.09
C GLU A 386 15.49 10.18 1.88
N ARG A 387 15.37 11.49 1.99
CA ARG A 387 14.28 12.18 2.68
C ARG A 387 13.62 13.18 1.74
N ILE A 388 12.30 13.22 1.68
CA ILE A 388 11.52 14.25 1.00
C ILE A 388 11.51 15.52 1.85
N ALA A 389 11.61 16.69 1.21
CA ALA A 389 11.82 17.98 1.90
C ALA A 389 10.78 18.32 2.98
N ASN A 390 9.54 17.86 2.81
CA ASN A 390 8.42 18.17 3.69
C ASN A 390 8.07 17.05 4.67
N ASP A 391 8.96 16.04 4.85
CA ASP A 391 8.59 14.84 5.54
C ASP A 391 9.61 14.29 6.52
N ASP A 392 9.10 13.65 7.59
CA ASP A 392 9.90 13.05 8.66
C ASP A 392 10.32 11.60 8.38
N LEU A 393 9.91 11.01 7.25
CA LEU A 393 10.24 9.63 6.88
C LEU A 393 11.31 9.53 5.79
N CYS A 394 12.01 8.42 5.81
CA CYS A 394 13.22 8.23 5.03
C CYS A 394 13.15 6.99 4.15
N ASN A 395 13.40 7.11 2.84
CA ASN A 395 13.74 5.99 1.97
C ASN A 395 15.19 5.58 2.22
N SER A 396 15.46 4.28 2.31
CA SER A 396 16.80 3.78 2.63
C SER A 396 17.47 3.16 1.42
N GLN A 397 18.70 3.60 1.14
CA GLN A 397 19.58 2.99 0.16
C GLN A 397 20.79 2.40 0.86
N VAL A 398 21.10 1.12 0.63
CA VAL A 398 22.25 0.43 1.22
C VAL A 398 23.33 0.22 0.17
N MET A 399 24.55 0.69 0.44
CA MET A 399 25.68 0.68 -0.50
C MET A 399 26.90 -0.05 0.08
N LYS A 400 27.76 -0.56 -0.79
CA LYS A 400 28.98 -1.25 -0.39
C LYS A 400 30.10 -0.31 0.08
N ASN A 401 30.25 0.84 -0.55
CA ASN A 401 31.32 1.80 -0.26
C ASN A 401 30.72 3.22 -0.32
N GLY A 402 30.44 3.86 0.74
CA GLY A 402 29.94 5.22 0.99
C GLY A 402 30.01 6.32 -0.11
N TYR A 403 30.11 5.97 -1.37
CA TYR A 403 30.11 6.89 -2.49
C TYR A 403 28.70 7.07 -3.01
N ILE A 404 28.17 8.27 -2.88
CA ILE A 404 27.02 8.74 -3.65
C ILE A 404 27.53 8.89 -5.10
N ALA A 405 27.18 7.95 -5.96
CA ALA A 405 27.35 8.19 -7.39
C ALA A 405 26.28 9.21 -7.81
N THR A 406 26.71 10.44 -8.07
CA THR A 406 25.92 11.50 -8.71
C THR A 406 25.53 11.10 -10.12
#